data_743c6bfaa6bccfef004eb062c4894b64
#
_entry.id   743c6bfaa6bccfef004eb062c4894b64
#
_cell.length_a   1.000
_cell.length_b   1.000
_cell.length_c   1.000
_cell.angle_alpha   90.00
_cell.angle_beta   90.00
_cell.angle_gamma   90.00
#
_symmetry.space_group_name_H-M   'P 1'
#
loop_
_entity.id
_entity.type
_entity.pdbx_description
1 polymer ?
#
loop_
_entity_poly.entity_id
_entity_poly.type
_entity_poly.pdbx_seq_one_letter_code
_entity_poly.pdbx_strand_id
1 'polypeptide(L)'
;MPNPYLPLWEYIPDGEPRVFGDRVYVYGSHDQAASDAFCDHKLLCWSASVDDLNHWTCHGHIFHTADDTDHKSDTAAWTDGYLFAPDVVEKDGRYYLYAYIMGAHGCVAVSDKPEGPFTLIDQYRHGEPVTPHEVGYGDGWFVDPGVLVDDDGRVYVYCGFERSFGVELDADTMVDTKDDTFVEDILPPGQKPEDFYEACSPRKIGDTYYLIYSPRRGSRLMYATSDKPLGPYVIRGTIVDNGINYPAGNNHGSICRIKDQWYIFYHRMTNNTIMSRRGCVEKIEILPDGTIPEVEMTSLGFQESLNPYEITPAELACYLTGGCFVTENDPFTRSVVNITHDCVLGYKYFDFGEDFSSKTMQLLLRVKGRGIYSKVHVHLDAPDGPEIGVVDVGLADGVYTSDVQALTGRHAVFFRAESTAGGWFPEMFAGRELFAFSEFTFRKM
;
A
#
# COMPACT_ATOMS: atom_id res chain seq x y z
N MET A 1 10.04 -8.91 -5.59
CA MET A 1 8.63 -8.88 -6.02
C MET A 1 8.31 -7.52 -6.59
N PRO A 2 7.60 -7.44 -7.74
CA PRO A 2 7.05 -6.19 -8.25
C PRO A 2 5.89 -5.69 -7.38
N ASN A 3 5.42 -4.45 -7.62
CA ASN A 3 4.25 -3.89 -6.95
C ASN A 3 2.92 -4.33 -7.60
N PRO A 4 1.94 -4.76 -6.81
CA PRO A 4 1.94 -5.00 -5.36
C PRO A 4 2.93 -6.09 -4.95
N TYR A 5 3.62 -5.91 -3.79
CA TYR A 5 4.75 -6.79 -3.44
C TYR A 5 4.35 -8.11 -2.77
N LEU A 6 3.13 -8.27 -2.30
CA LEU A 6 2.58 -9.55 -1.83
C LEU A 6 1.91 -10.31 -2.98
N PRO A 7 1.60 -11.60 -2.81
CA PRO A 7 0.84 -12.34 -3.82
C PRO A 7 -0.43 -11.60 -4.23
N LEU A 8 -0.76 -11.67 -5.52
CA LEU A 8 -1.82 -10.84 -6.10
C LEU A 8 -3.25 -11.17 -5.63
N TRP A 9 -3.43 -12.24 -4.87
CA TRP A 9 -4.68 -12.59 -4.18
C TRP A 9 -4.77 -12.00 -2.77
N GLU A 10 -3.68 -11.39 -2.26
CA GLU A 10 -3.61 -10.85 -0.90
C GLU A 10 -3.92 -9.35 -0.87
N TYR A 11 -4.58 -8.91 0.18
CA TYR A 11 -5.03 -7.55 0.40
C TYR A 11 -4.61 -7.07 1.80
N ILE A 12 -3.35 -6.68 1.95
CA ILE A 12 -2.81 -6.08 3.18
C ILE A 12 -2.52 -4.60 2.93
N PRO A 13 -3.48 -3.72 3.18
CA PRO A 13 -3.26 -2.28 3.26
C PRO A 13 -2.69 -1.86 4.61
N ASP A 14 -2.47 -0.56 4.77
CA ASP A 14 -2.08 0.08 6.03
C ASP A 14 -0.81 -0.55 6.61
N GLY A 15 0.11 -0.94 5.71
CA GLY A 15 1.26 -1.76 6.05
C GLY A 15 2.25 -1.03 6.96
N GLU A 16 2.42 -1.56 8.18
CA GLU A 16 3.40 -1.11 9.15
C GLU A 16 4.59 -2.09 9.14
N PRO A 17 5.71 -1.72 8.47
CA PRO A 17 6.87 -2.58 8.34
C PRO A 17 7.76 -2.48 9.59
N ARG A 18 8.20 -3.62 10.11
CA ARG A 18 9.13 -3.73 11.22
C ARG A 18 10.23 -4.74 10.91
N VAL A 19 11.46 -4.41 11.23
CA VAL A 19 12.59 -5.35 11.12
C VAL A 19 12.90 -5.91 12.51
N PHE A 20 12.71 -7.23 12.65
CA PHE A 20 13.08 -7.96 13.86
C PHE A 20 14.07 -9.08 13.47
N GLY A 21 15.26 -9.03 14.06
CA GLY A 21 16.33 -9.94 13.70
C GLY A 21 16.75 -9.82 12.23
N ASP A 22 16.67 -10.92 11.51
CA ASP A 22 17.04 -11.04 10.10
C ASP A 22 15.82 -10.99 9.13
N ARG A 23 14.67 -10.56 9.62
CA ARG A 23 13.43 -10.51 8.83
C ARG A 23 12.74 -9.15 8.91
N VAL A 24 12.14 -8.76 7.80
CA VAL A 24 11.14 -7.69 7.77
C VAL A 24 9.75 -8.32 7.88
N TYR A 25 8.96 -7.81 8.79
CA TYR A 25 7.56 -8.17 9.00
C TYR A 25 6.68 -7.02 8.54
N VAL A 26 5.52 -7.33 7.97
CA VAL A 26 4.51 -6.33 7.63
C VAL A 26 3.22 -6.71 8.35
N TYR A 27 2.76 -5.77 9.15
CA TYR A 27 1.47 -5.80 9.84
C TYR A 27 0.56 -4.78 9.16
N GLY A 28 -0.66 -5.16 8.90
CA GLY A 28 -1.61 -4.27 8.24
C GLY A 28 -3.03 -4.74 8.46
N SER A 29 -3.98 -3.93 8.08
CA SER A 29 -5.37 -4.37 7.96
C SER A 29 -5.45 -5.51 6.95
N HIS A 30 -6.55 -6.25 6.98
CA HIS A 30 -6.83 -7.27 5.97
C HIS A 30 -8.12 -6.91 5.24
N ASP A 31 -8.02 -6.49 3.99
CA ASP A 31 -9.20 -6.19 3.18
C ASP A 31 -9.72 -7.44 2.48
N GLN A 32 -10.99 -7.43 2.13
CA GLN A 32 -11.62 -8.46 1.32
C GLN A 32 -11.77 -7.97 -0.14
N ALA A 33 -11.61 -8.89 -1.09
CA ALA A 33 -11.76 -8.60 -2.49
C ALA A 33 -13.14 -8.01 -2.81
N ALA A 34 -13.17 -6.84 -3.47
CA ALA A 34 -14.39 -6.16 -3.89
C ALA A 34 -15.43 -5.93 -2.77
N SER A 35 -14.98 -5.85 -1.52
CA SER A 35 -15.84 -5.58 -0.36
C SER A 35 -16.48 -4.19 -0.45
N ASP A 36 -17.60 -4.01 0.20
CA ASP A 36 -18.27 -2.75 0.46
C ASP A 36 -17.94 -2.16 1.85
N ALA A 37 -17.03 -2.81 2.59
CA ALA A 37 -16.51 -2.38 3.89
C ALA A 37 -14.99 -2.43 3.92
N PHE A 38 -14.37 -1.54 4.68
CA PHE A 38 -12.95 -1.60 5.00
C PHE A 38 -12.65 -2.78 5.92
N CYS A 39 -11.53 -3.45 5.68
CA CYS A 39 -10.91 -4.40 6.59
C CYS A 39 -11.70 -5.70 6.82
N ASP A 40 -11.31 -6.45 7.81
CA ASP A 40 -11.89 -7.74 8.20
C ASP A 40 -11.76 -7.90 9.72
N HIS A 41 -12.33 -8.95 10.25
CA HIS A 41 -12.19 -9.39 11.64
C HIS A 41 -10.78 -9.91 12.00
N LYS A 42 -9.88 -10.03 11.02
CA LYS A 42 -8.61 -10.75 11.16
C LYS A 42 -7.44 -9.87 10.74
N LEU A 43 -6.36 -9.96 11.50
CA LEU A 43 -5.05 -9.44 11.11
C LEU A 43 -4.16 -10.61 10.70
N LEU A 44 -3.43 -10.41 9.61
CA LEU A 44 -2.44 -11.35 9.12
C LEU A 44 -1.04 -10.72 9.22
N CYS A 45 -0.03 -11.57 9.25
CA CYS A 45 1.36 -11.15 9.20
C CYS A 45 2.07 -11.83 8.03
N TRP A 46 2.81 -11.03 7.29
CA TRP A 46 3.72 -11.49 6.25
C TRP A 46 5.14 -11.08 6.59
N SER A 47 6.12 -11.92 6.26
CA SER A 47 7.53 -11.57 6.44
C SER A 47 8.42 -12.08 5.32
N ALA A 48 9.54 -11.40 5.13
CA ALA A 48 10.60 -11.83 4.24
C ALA A 48 11.96 -11.74 4.94
N SER A 49 12.94 -12.52 4.49
CA SER A 49 14.33 -12.31 4.90
C SER A 49 14.80 -10.93 4.43
N VAL A 50 15.58 -10.23 5.26
CA VAL A 50 16.21 -8.97 4.84
C VAL A 50 17.22 -9.16 3.69
N ASP A 51 17.64 -10.42 3.43
CA ASP A 51 18.51 -10.81 2.33
C ASP A 51 17.77 -11.16 1.05
N ASP A 52 16.45 -11.43 1.15
CA ASP A 52 15.61 -11.82 0.01
C ASP A 52 14.18 -11.28 0.14
N LEU A 53 13.98 -10.10 -0.38
CA LEU A 53 12.69 -9.41 -0.39
C LEU A 53 11.75 -9.86 -1.54
N ASN A 54 12.17 -10.89 -2.30
CA ASN A 54 11.34 -11.46 -3.37
C ASN A 54 10.51 -12.68 -2.90
N HIS A 55 10.81 -13.22 -1.71
CA HIS A 55 10.09 -14.37 -1.17
C HIS A 55 9.48 -14.04 0.18
N TRP A 56 8.16 -13.82 0.18
CA TRP A 56 7.37 -13.53 1.36
C TRP A 56 6.67 -14.77 1.89
N THR A 57 6.66 -14.92 3.20
CA THR A 57 5.98 -16.01 3.93
C THR A 57 4.78 -15.45 4.65
N CYS A 58 3.60 -16.05 4.40
CA CYS A 58 2.39 -15.80 5.18
C CYS A 58 2.45 -16.60 6.48
N HIS A 59 2.28 -15.92 7.61
CA HIS A 59 2.19 -16.57 8.93
C HIS A 59 0.74 -16.87 9.34
N GLY A 60 -0.22 -16.48 8.49
CA GLY A 60 -1.64 -16.65 8.77
C GLY A 60 -2.18 -15.59 9.71
N HIS A 61 -3.25 -15.93 10.39
CA HIS A 61 -3.91 -15.03 11.34
C HIS A 61 -3.08 -14.89 12.60
N ILE A 62 -2.88 -13.63 13.02
CA ILE A 62 -2.11 -13.30 14.21
C ILE A 62 -2.97 -12.78 15.35
N PHE A 63 -4.13 -12.21 15.03
CA PHE A 63 -5.12 -11.71 15.98
C PHE A 63 -6.48 -11.56 15.27
N HIS A 64 -7.59 -11.68 16.01
CA HIS A 64 -8.92 -11.51 15.43
C HIS A 64 -9.96 -11.03 16.46
N THR A 65 -11.03 -10.42 15.97
CA THR A 65 -12.29 -10.17 16.68
C THR A 65 -13.32 -11.22 16.28
N ALA A 66 -14.45 -11.26 16.94
CA ALA A 66 -15.49 -12.28 16.77
C ALA A 66 -15.05 -13.70 17.18
N ASP A 67 -16.01 -14.60 17.35
CA ASP A 67 -15.72 -15.97 17.76
C ASP A 67 -15.22 -16.82 16.59
N ASP A 68 -13.94 -17.11 16.59
CA ASP A 68 -13.29 -18.04 15.69
C ASP A 68 -12.94 -19.30 16.48
N THR A 69 -13.48 -20.45 16.08
CA THR A 69 -13.27 -21.71 16.76
C THR A 69 -11.83 -22.19 16.76
N ASP A 70 -11.05 -21.74 15.78
CA ASP A 70 -9.68 -22.19 15.58
C ASP A 70 -8.65 -21.33 16.36
N HIS A 71 -9.02 -20.09 16.75
CA HIS A 71 -8.11 -19.09 17.34
C HIS A 71 -8.69 -18.39 18.59
N LYS A 72 -9.38 -19.13 19.45
CA LYS A 72 -10.08 -18.58 20.62
C LYS A 72 -9.20 -17.90 21.65
N SER A 73 -7.93 -18.25 21.72
CA SER A 73 -6.98 -17.67 22.68
C SER A 73 -6.54 -16.24 22.35
N ASP A 74 -6.63 -15.87 21.07
CA ASP A 74 -6.21 -14.57 20.55
C ASP A 74 -7.39 -13.66 20.16
N THR A 75 -8.62 -14.11 20.46
CA THR A 75 -9.85 -13.38 20.13
C THR A 75 -10.12 -12.22 21.10
N ALA A 76 -10.43 -11.04 20.56
CA ALA A 76 -11.12 -9.97 21.28
C ALA A 76 -12.63 -10.33 21.35
N ALA A 77 -12.99 -11.29 22.17
CA ALA A 77 -14.32 -11.93 22.18
C ALA A 77 -15.48 -11.01 22.59
N TRP A 78 -15.19 -9.80 23.10
CA TRP A 78 -16.20 -8.82 23.51
C TRP A 78 -16.76 -7.98 22.34
N THR A 79 -16.21 -8.12 21.14
CA THR A 79 -16.64 -7.37 19.95
C THR A 79 -16.51 -8.19 18.68
N ASP A 80 -17.32 -7.86 17.68
CA ASP A 80 -17.27 -8.33 16.31
C ASP A 80 -16.88 -7.21 15.33
N GLY A 81 -16.35 -6.10 15.84
CA GLY A 81 -15.86 -4.99 15.01
C GLY A 81 -14.66 -5.40 14.14
N TYR A 82 -14.51 -4.73 13.00
CA TYR A 82 -13.36 -4.93 12.12
C TYR A 82 -12.10 -4.33 12.71
N LEU A 83 -10.98 -4.96 12.44
CA LEU A 83 -9.64 -4.56 12.88
C LEU A 83 -8.97 -3.67 11.85
N PHE A 84 -8.47 -2.52 12.28
CA PHE A 84 -7.86 -1.50 11.45
C PHE A 84 -6.41 -1.26 11.84
N ALA A 85 -5.58 -0.99 10.85
CA ALA A 85 -4.25 -0.40 10.91
C ALA A 85 -3.45 -0.74 12.19
N PRO A 86 -2.97 -1.97 12.34
CA PRO A 86 -2.19 -2.38 13.50
C PRO A 86 -0.75 -1.89 13.40
N ASP A 87 -0.11 -1.70 14.56
CA ASP A 87 1.33 -1.62 14.69
C ASP A 87 1.85 -2.66 15.68
N VAL A 88 3.08 -3.12 15.48
CA VAL A 88 3.76 -4.06 16.39
C VAL A 88 5.13 -3.54 16.75
N VAL A 89 5.43 -3.48 18.04
CA VAL A 89 6.76 -3.11 18.55
C VAL A 89 7.33 -4.21 19.44
N GLU A 90 8.66 -4.28 19.48
CA GLU A 90 9.38 -5.16 20.41
C GLU A 90 9.78 -4.36 21.66
N LYS A 91 9.55 -4.95 22.82
CA LYS A 91 10.01 -4.41 24.10
C LYS A 91 10.39 -5.56 25.03
N ASP A 92 11.63 -5.57 25.49
CA ASP A 92 12.17 -6.55 26.42
C ASP A 92 11.97 -8.03 26.02
N GLY A 93 12.12 -8.31 24.71
CA GLY A 93 11.99 -9.64 24.12
C GLY A 93 10.56 -10.12 23.90
N ARG A 94 9.59 -9.24 24.05
CA ARG A 94 8.18 -9.48 23.74
C ARG A 94 7.68 -8.52 22.68
N TYR A 95 6.65 -8.93 21.96
CA TYR A 95 6.06 -8.17 20.86
C TYR A 95 4.66 -7.72 21.27
N TYR A 96 4.37 -6.44 21.09
CA TYR A 96 3.12 -5.81 21.48
C TYR A 96 2.41 -5.28 20.25
N LEU A 97 1.19 -5.77 20.02
CA LEU A 97 0.32 -5.37 18.92
C LEU A 97 -0.71 -4.36 19.42
N TYR A 98 -0.83 -3.27 18.69
CA TYR A 98 -1.82 -2.21 18.93
C TYR A 98 -2.74 -2.16 17.70
N ALA A 99 -4.04 -2.18 17.88
CA ALA A 99 -5.00 -2.11 16.79
C ALA A 99 -6.26 -1.34 17.19
N TYR A 100 -6.81 -0.61 16.23
CA TYR A 100 -8.12 0.01 16.37
C TYR A 100 -9.21 -0.98 15.96
N ILE A 101 -10.33 -0.97 16.66
CA ILE A 101 -11.50 -1.80 16.37
C ILE A 101 -12.69 -0.88 16.08
N MET A 102 -13.24 -0.96 14.87
CA MET A 102 -14.34 -0.08 14.46
C MET A 102 -15.58 -0.28 15.32
N GLY A 103 -16.13 0.85 15.80
CA GLY A 103 -17.34 0.84 16.63
C GLY A 103 -17.15 0.31 18.04
N ALA A 104 -15.91 0.04 18.42
CA ALA A 104 -15.52 -0.41 19.75
C ALA A 104 -14.27 0.35 20.21
N HIS A 105 -13.52 -0.24 21.13
CA HIS A 105 -12.26 0.33 21.62
C HIS A 105 -11.10 -0.27 20.87
N GLY A 106 -9.94 0.39 20.90
CA GLY A 106 -8.71 -0.24 20.48
C GLY A 106 -8.35 -1.43 21.37
N CYS A 107 -7.29 -2.12 21.01
CA CYS A 107 -6.78 -3.22 21.82
C CYS A 107 -5.25 -3.24 21.83
N VAL A 108 -4.69 -3.84 22.89
CA VAL A 108 -3.29 -4.19 22.97
C VAL A 108 -3.19 -5.69 23.26
N ALA A 109 -2.39 -6.36 22.45
CA ALA A 109 -2.15 -7.79 22.59
C ALA A 109 -0.64 -8.06 22.60
N VAL A 110 -0.23 -9.21 23.10
CA VAL A 110 1.18 -9.55 23.30
C VAL A 110 1.51 -10.94 22.83
N SER A 111 2.71 -11.11 22.30
CA SER A 111 3.27 -12.40 21.89
C SER A 111 4.75 -12.51 22.24
N ASP A 112 5.24 -13.76 22.36
CA ASP A 112 6.67 -14.04 22.48
C ASP A 112 7.37 -14.15 21.09
N LYS A 113 6.60 -13.98 20.00
CA LYS A 113 7.10 -14.06 18.63
C LYS A 113 6.53 -12.93 17.77
N PRO A 114 7.33 -12.38 16.84
CA PRO A 114 6.85 -11.32 15.97
C PRO A 114 5.68 -11.74 15.05
N GLU A 115 5.64 -13.01 14.65
CA GLU A 115 4.56 -13.56 13.84
C GLU A 115 3.34 -14.01 14.63
N GLY A 116 3.29 -13.75 15.92
CA GLY A 116 2.16 -14.14 16.79
C GLY A 116 2.09 -15.65 17.11
N PRO A 117 0.92 -16.17 17.49
CA PRO A 117 -0.32 -15.43 17.72
C PRO A 117 -0.22 -14.47 18.89
N PHE A 118 -1.00 -13.39 18.83
CA PHE A 118 -1.05 -12.39 19.90
C PHE A 118 -2.22 -12.66 20.83
N THR A 119 -1.98 -12.51 22.12
CA THR A 119 -3.01 -12.68 23.17
C THR A 119 -3.37 -11.33 23.75
N LEU A 120 -4.67 -11.02 23.80
CA LEU A 120 -5.19 -9.79 24.37
C LEU A 120 -4.70 -9.61 25.83
N ILE A 121 -4.22 -8.42 26.13
CA ILE A 121 -3.83 -8.07 27.50
C ILE A 121 -5.09 -7.84 28.35
N ASP A 122 -5.12 -8.43 29.54
CA ASP A 122 -6.31 -8.50 30.38
C ASP A 122 -6.92 -7.14 30.78
N GLN A 123 -6.10 -6.11 30.90
CA GLN A 123 -6.51 -4.75 31.25
C GLN A 123 -7.49 -4.16 30.22
N TYR A 124 -7.45 -4.65 28.99
CA TYR A 124 -8.30 -4.20 27.88
C TYR A 124 -9.57 -5.02 27.69
N ARG A 125 -9.92 -5.84 28.67
CA ARG A 125 -11.15 -6.62 28.57
C ARG A 125 -12.36 -5.71 28.61
N HIS A 126 -13.25 -5.96 27.68
CA HIS A 126 -14.55 -5.31 27.60
C HIS A 126 -14.52 -3.79 27.36
N GLY A 127 -13.38 -3.26 26.90
CA GLY A 127 -13.26 -1.83 26.71
C GLY A 127 -13.39 -1.02 27.99
N GLU A 128 -13.12 -1.64 29.13
CA GLU A 128 -13.10 -0.93 30.40
C GLU A 128 -11.89 -0.02 30.48
N PRO A 129 -12.08 1.24 30.85
CA PRO A 129 -11.00 2.20 30.98
C PRO A 129 -9.92 1.74 31.93
N VAL A 130 -8.66 1.84 31.48
CA VAL A 130 -7.49 1.54 32.33
C VAL A 130 -6.93 2.81 32.96
N THR A 131 -7.04 3.93 32.22
CA THR A 131 -6.64 5.27 32.67
C THR A 131 -7.63 6.31 32.18
N PRO A 132 -7.65 7.56 32.68
CA PRO A 132 -8.52 8.61 32.20
C PRO A 132 -8.42 8.92 30.71
N HIS A 133 -7.24 8.70 30.10
CA HIS A 133 -7.01 8.74 28.66
C HIS A 133 -6.64 7.35 28.18
N GLU A 134 -7.62 6.52 28.01
CA GLU A 134 -7.39 5.13 27.69
C GLU A 134 -6.94 4.97 26.26
N VAL A 135 -5.84 4.28 26.12
CA VAL A 135 -5.46 3.76 24.82
C VAL A 135 -6.62 2.91 24.31
N GLY A 136 -7.25 3.37 23.24
CA GLY A 136 -8.32 2.64 22.59
C GLY A 136 -9.75 2.95 23.01
N TYR A 137 -10.00 3.89 23.91
CA TYR A 137 -11.38 4.20 24.29
C TYR A 137 -11.95 5.45 23.61
N GLY A 138 -13.16 5.36 23.12
CA GLY A 138 -14.16 6.43 22.97
C GLY A 138 -14.01 7.30 21.73
N ASP A 139 -13.45 8.43 21.80
CA ASP A 139 -13.69 9.60 20.94
C ASP A 139 -12.97 9.61 19.58
N GLY A 140 -12.53 8.46 19.04
CA GLY A 140 -11.79 8.39 17.79
C GLY A 140 -10.34 8.85 17.91
N TRP A 141 -9.80 9.09 19.11
CA TRP A 141 -8.42 9.47 19.27
C TRP A 141 -7.45 8.31 19.04
N PHE A 142 -7.83 7.06 19.33
CA PHE A 142 -6.99 5.87 19.12
C PHE A 142 -7.13 5.26 17.71
N VAL A 143 -7.48 6.04 16.72
CA VAL A 143 -7.52 5.56 15.32
C VAL A 143 -6.11 5.48 14.78
N ASP A 144 -5.79 4.38 14.10
CA ASP A 144 -4.51 4.12 13.44
C ASP A 144 -3.30 4.32 14.39
N PRO A 145 -3.19 3.50 15.44
CA PRO A 145 -2.13 3.65 16.41
C PRO A 145 -0.77 3.29 15.82
N GLY A 146 0.19 4.19 15.96
CA GLY A 146 1.60 3.94 15.73
C GLY A 146 2.38 4.03 17.05
N VAL A 147 3.34 3.15 17.28
CA VAL A 147 4.07 3.07 18.55
C VAL A 147 5.57 3.22 18.32
N LEU A 148 6.20 3.96 19.22
CA LEU A 148 7.64 4.15 19.27
C LEU A 148 8.18 3.71 20.62
N VAL A 149 9.10 2.75 20.61
CA VAL A 149 10.00 2.48 21.72
C VAL A 149 11.27 3.30 21.48
N ASP A 150 11.50 4.30 22.34
CA ASP A 150 12.64 5.21 22.18
C ASP A 150 13.93 4.60 22.73
N ASP A 151 15.07 5.18 22.35
CA ASP A 151 16.41 4.71 22.74
C ASP A 151 16.64 4.71 24.27
N ASP A 152 15.89 5.55 25.00
CA ASP A 152 15.95 5.60 26.47
C ASP A 152 14.96 4.63 27.16
N GLY A 153 14.26 3.81 26.38
CA GLY A 153 13.30 2.80 26.83
C GLY A 153 11.90 3.35 27.11
N ARG A 154 11.65 4.64 26.94
CA ARG A 154 10.30 5.19 27.00
C ARG A 154 9.49 4.75 25.79
N VAL A 155 8.18 4.67 25.97
CA VAL A 155 7.26 4.21 24.95
C VAL A 155 6.21 5.27 24.68
N TYR A 156 5.95 5.55 23.42
CA TYR A 156 4.98 6.56 22.99
C TYR A 156 4.00 5.96 21.99
N VAL A 157 2.72 6.30 22.13
CA VAL A 157 1.70 5.99 21.13
C VAL A 157 1.22 7.28 20.46
N TYR A 158 1.04 7.18 19.16
CA TYR A 158 0.58 8.24 18.25
C TYR A 158 -0.64 7.74 17.52
N CYS A 159 -1.67 8.54 17.40
CA CYS A 159 -2.93 8.12 16.77
C CYS A 159 -3.81 9.32 16.46
N GLY A 160 -4.96 9.05 15.87
CA GLY A 160 -6.00 10.05 15.72
C GLY A 160 -6.71 10.04 14.38
N PHE A 161 -7.89 10.62 14.43
CA PHE A 161 -8.73 10.87 13.27
C PHE A 161 -9.10 12.37 13.24
N GLU A 162 -8.81 13.03 12.12
CA GLU A 162 -8.94 14.48 11.93
C GLU A 162 -8.09 15.37 12.86
N ARG A 163 -7.58 14.82 13.94
CA ARG A 163 -6.66 15.43 14.89
C ARG A 163 -5.61 14.41 15.29
N SER A 164 -4.41 14.87 15.53
CA SER A 164 -3.29 14.03 15.93
C SER A 164 -3.08 14.07 17.43
N PHE A 165 -2.89 12.91 18.03
CA PHE A 165 -2.66 12.73 19.46
C PHE A 165 -1.39 11.97 19.73
N GLY A 166 -0.78 12.22 20.87
CA GLY A 166 0.37 11.48 21.34
C GLY A 166 0.40 11.44 22.86
N VAL A 167 0.86 10.32 23.40
CA VAL A 167 1.01 10.13 24.84
C VAL A 167 2.15 9.15 25.14
N GLU A 168 2.83 9.33 26.27
CA GLU A 168 3.77 8.34 26.79
C GLU A 168 3.02 7.24 27.52
N LEU A 169 3.39 5.98 27.25
CA LEU A 169 2.88 4.82 27.96
C LEU A 169 3.79 4.47 29.16
N ASP A 170 3.22 3.79 30.11
CA ASP A 170 4.01 3.07 31.11
C ASP A 170 4.73 1.90 30.41
N ALA A 171 6.06 1.93 30.43
CA ALA A 171 6.88 0.97 29.72
C ALA A 171 6.86 -0.44 30.32
N ASP A 172 6.40 -0.60 31.58
CA ASP A 172 6.27 -1.89 32.24
C ASP A 172 4.95 -2.59 31.84
N THR A 173 3.87 -1.81 31.68
CA THR A 173 2.56 -2.35 31.29
C THR A 173 2.35 -2.36 29.78
N MET A 174 2.96 -1.44 29.05
CA MET A 174 2.76 -1.20 27.61
C MET A 174 1.32 -0.82 27.24
N VAL A 175 0.52 -0.44 28.22
CA VAL A 175 -0.92 -0.24 28.13
C VAL A 175 -1.36 1.07 28.75
N ASP A 176 -0.92 1.32 30.00
CA ASP A 176 -1.35 2.46 30.77
C ASP A 176 -0.72 3.74 30.23
N THR A 177 -1.55 4.77 30.03
CA THR A 177 -1.08 6.09 29.62
C THR A 177 -0.57 6.89 30.81
N LYS A 178 0.48 7.68 30.60
CA LYS A 178 0.90 8.73 31.53
C LYS A 178 0.14 10.01 31.18
N ASP A 179 -0.99 10.24 31.82
CA ASP A 179 -1.96 11.30 31.45
C ASP A 179 -1.37 12.71 31.40
N ASP A 180 -0.38 13.00 32.25
CA ASP A 180 0.31 14.28 32.26
C ASP A 180 1.18 14.53 31.01
N THR A 181 1.36 13.50 30.18
CA THR A 181 2.07 13.57 28.90
C THR A 181 1.16 13.61 27.67
N PHE A 182 -0.17 13.52 27.85
CA PHE A 182 -1.10 13.53 26.73
C PHE A 182 -1.10 14.87 26.01
N VAL A 183 -0.88 14.82 24.71
CA VAL A 183 -0.80 15.99 23.83
C VAL A 183 -1.80 15.85 22.69
N GLU A 184 -2.69 16.81 22.58
CA GLU A 184 -3.55 16.99 21.41
C GLU A 184 -2.83 17.87 20.38
N ASP A 185 -3.10 17.58 19.09
CA ASP A 185 -2.50 18.30 17.97
C ASP A 185 -0.95 18.28 18.02
N ILE A 186 -0.37 17.08 18.20
CA ILE A 186 1.09 16.90 18.12
C ILE A 186 1.64 17.44 16.78
N LEU A 187 0.81 17.38 15.72
CA LEU A 187 0.98 18.11 14.46
C LEU A 187 -0.03 19.27 14.46
N PRO A 188 0.40 20.49 14.84
CA PRO A 188 -0.50 21.62 14.98
C PRO A 188 -1.17 22.00 13.66
N PRO A 189 -2.49 22.30 13.66
CA PRO A 189 -3.22 22.70 12.49
C PRO A 189 -2.77 24.09 11.98
N GLY A 190 -3.04 24.37 10.70
CA GLY A 190 -2.73 25.64 10.06
C GLY A 190 -1.37 25.70 9.36
N GLN A 191 -0.63 24.60 9.34
CA GLN A 191 0.60 24.48 8.57
C GLN A 191 0.33 24.18 7.08
N LYS A 192 -0.80 23.46 6.77
CA LYS A 192 -1.14 22.99 5.40
C LYS A 192 0.01 22.18 4.76
N PRO A 193 -0.12 21.57 3.60
CA PRO A 193 -1.30 21.37 2.79
C PRO A 193 -2.13 20.18 3.28
N GLU A 194 -3.27 20.55 3.66
CA GLU A 194 -4.38 19.75 4.13
C GLU A 194 -4.08 18.99 5.41
N ASP A 195 -3.27 19.57 6.26
CA ASP A 195 -2.93 19.17 7.63
C ASP A 195 -3.10 17.65 7.91
N PHE A 196 -3.25 17.26 9.12
CA PHE A 196 -3.42 15.86 9.53
C PHE A 196 -4.84 15.34 9.28
N TYR A 197 -4.93 14.03 8.90
CA TYR A 197 -6.19 13.30 8.88
C TYR A 197 -6.14 12.02 9.72
N GLU A 198 -5.23 11.06 9.41
CA GLU A 198 -5.10 9.76 10.07
C GLU A 198 -3.73 9.12 9.80
N ALA A 199 -3.54 7.83 10.08
CA ALA A 199 -2.38 7.02 9.67
C ALA A 199 -1.09 7.39 10.38
N CYS A 200 -1.11 7.50 11.71
CA CYS A 200 0.08 7.83 12.49
C CYS A 200 1.12 6.71 12.44
N SER A 201 2.31 6.99 11.93
CA SER A 201 3.45 6.07 12.02
C SER A 201 4.72 6.82 12.44
N PRO A 202 5.17 6.65 13.68
CA PRO A 202 6.36 7.30 14.20
C PRO A 202 7.64 6.55 13.85
N ARG A 203 8.71 7.31 13.59
CA ARG A 203 10.09 6.79 13.51
C ARG A 203 11.06 7.75 14.16
N LYS A 204 12.11 7.23 14.76
CA LYS A 204 13.26 8.03 15.20
C LYS A 204 14.46 7.72 14.33
N ILE A 205 15.09 8.75 13.79
CA ILE A 205 16.26 8.63 12.92
C ILE A 205 17.32 9.64 13.42
N GLY A 206 18.36 9.12 14.04
CA GLY A 206 19.27 9.96 14.79
C GLY A 206 18.54 10.66 15.94
N ASP A 207 18.69 11.98 16.02
CA ASP A 207 18.03 12.81 17.04
C ASP A 207 16.68 13.38 16.59
N THR A 208 16.18 12.98 15.41
CA THR A 208 14.96 13.53 14.81
C THR A 208 13.83 12.51 14.86
N TYR A 209 12.67 12.96 15.32
CA TYR A 209 11.43 12.19 15.28
C TYR A 209 10.67 12.51 13.99
N TYR A 210 10.28 11.48 13.29
CA TYR A 210 9.47 11.53 12.07
C TYR A 210 8.08 11.01 12.37
N LEU A 211 7.06 11.71 11.91
CA LEU A 211 5.69 11.24 11.87
C LEU A 211 5.27 11.13 10.40
N ILE A 212 5.05 9.90 9.95
CA ILE A 212 4.46 9.61 8.66
C ILE A 212 2.94 9.59 8.86
N TYR A 213 2.18 10.19 7.95
CA TYR A 213 0.75 10.34 8.13
C TYR A 213 0.03 10.62 6.80
N SER A 214 -1.31 10.50 6.82
CA SER A 214 -2.20 10.86 5.72
C SER A 214 -2.80 12.25 5.93
N PRO A 215 -2.75 13.13 4.92
CA PRO A 215 -3.45 14.41 4.95
C PRO A 215 -4.94 14.22 4.62
N ARG A 216 -5.77 15.20 4.94
CA ARG A 216 -7.23 15.19 4.72
C ARG A 216 -7.63 15.02 3.25
N ARG A 217 -6.76 15.32 2.30
CA ARG A 217 -7.07 15.28 0.87
C ARG A 217 -5.94 14.67 0.05
N GLY A 218 -6.34 13.96 -1.01
CA GLY A 218 -5.43 13.28 -1.91
C GLY A 218 -5.06 11.89 -1.40
N SER A 219 -4.41 11.11 -2.26
CA SER A 219 -3.93 9.76 -1.95
C SER A 219 -2.44 9.80 -1.61
N ARG A 220 -2.04 10.68 -0.68
CA ARG A 220 -0.64 10.96 -0.35
C ARG A 220 -0.26 10.38 1.02
N LEU A 221 1.00 10.00 1.15
CA LEU A 221 1.66 9.90 2.44
C LEU A 221 2.63 11.08 2.59
N MET A 222 2.47 11.77 3.70
CA MET A 222 3.29 12.91 4.08
C MET A 222 4.16 12.59 5.29
N TYR A 223 5.12 13.45 5.56
CA TYR A 223 5.89 13.36 6.80
C TYR A 223 6.07 14.73 7.44
N ALA A 224 6.17 14.68 8.75
CA ALA A 224 6.51 15.81 9.60
C ALA A 224 7.66 15.41 10.53
N THR A 225 8.40 16.39 11.04
CA THR A 225 9.53 16.14 11.95
C THR A 225 9.45 17.00 13.21
N SER A 226 10.04 16.48 14.29
CA SER A 226 10.20 17.18 15.56
C SER A 226 11.54 16.82 16.20
N ASP A 227 12.02 17.66 17.12
CA ASP A 227 13.12 17.37 18.03
C ASP A 227 12.68 16.70 19.34
N LYS A 228 11.37 16.47 19.50
CA LYS A 228 10.75 15.83 20.67
C LYS A 228 9.76 14.77 20.26
N PRO A 229 9.64 13.68 21.03
CA PRO A 229 8.72 12.58 20.68
C PRO A 229 7.27 13.05 20.53
N LEU A 230 6.75 13.86 21.43
CA LEU A 230 5.38 14.35 21.42
C LEU A 230 5.20 15.72 20.75
N GLY A 231 6.15 16.11 19.89
CA GLY A 231 6.02 17.33 19.08
C GLY A 231 6.40 18.63 19.80
N PRO A 232 6.01 19.80 19.24
CA PRO A 232 5.18 19.92 18.02
C PRO A 232 5.91 19.46 16.75
N TYR A 233 5.19 18.77 15.88
CA TYR A 233 5.71 18.36 14.59
C TYR A 233 5.54 19.43 13.52
N VAL A 234 6.51 19.55 12.62
CA VAL A 234 6.52 20.49 11.49
C VAL A 234 6.43 19.70 10.19
N ILE A 235 5.44 20.01 9.36
CA ILE A 235 5.24 19.38 8.04
C ILE A 235 6.45 19.63 7.16
N ARG A 236 6.95 18.59 6.50
CA ARG A 236 8.11 18.64 5.61
C ARG A 236 7.77 18.44 4.14
N GLY A 237 6.93 17.46 3.83
CA GLY A 237 6.57 17.19 2.43
C GLY A 237 5.80 15.89 2.23
N THR A 238 5.58 15.59 0.96
CA THR A 238 5.02 14.33 0.49
C THR A 238 6.14 13.31 0.29
N ILE A 239 5.90 12.04 0.65
CA ILE A 239 6.81 10.93 0.36
C ILE A 239 6.37 10.22 -0.92
N VAL A 240 5.08 9.91 -1.05
CA VAL A 240 4.50 9.28 -2.23
C VAL A 240 3.07 9.79 -2.44
N ASP A 241 2.70 9.98 -3.71
CA ASP A 241 1.34 10.37 -4.12
C ASP A 241 0.82 9.38 -5.16
N ASN A 242 -0.27 8.69 -4.86
CA ASN A 242 -0.93 7.79 -5.81
C ASN A 242 -1.66 8.55 -6.93
N GLY A 243 -1.75 9.88 -6.83
CA GLY A 243 -2.37 10.75 -7.82
C GLY A 243 -3.90 10.64 -7.87
N ILE A 244 -4.46 11.31 -8.86
CA ILE A 244 -5.92 11.39 -9.06
C ILE A 244 -6.44 10.40 -10.11
N ASN A 245 -5.56 9.83 -10.91
CA ASN A 245 -5.91 8.95 -12.03
C ASN A 245 -6.08 7.49 -11.60
N TYR A 246 -5.55 7.13 -10.46
CA TYR A 246 -5.88 5.89 -9.80
C TYR A 246 -7.12 6.11 -8.95
N PRO A 247 -7.95 5.08 -8.66
CA PRO A 247 -9.03 5.29 -7.72
C PRO A 247 -8.50 5.99 -6.48
N ALA A 248 -8.70 7.32 -6.44
CA ALA A 248 -8.19 8.14 -5.37
C ALA A 248 -8.97 7.80 -4.11
N GLY A 249 -8.26 7.57 -3.03
CA GLY A 249 -8.83 7.26 -1.74
C GLY A 249 -7.86 7.58 -0.63
N ASN A 250 -7.96 6.87 0.46
CA ASN A 250 -6.98 6.99 1.52
C ASN A 250 -5.64 6.38 1.07
N ASN A 251 -4.59 6.71 1.79
CA ASN A 251 -3.31 6.04 1.72
C ASN A 251 -2.79 5.92 3.16
N HIS A 252 -2.19 4.81 3.49
CA HIS A 252 -1.61 4.57 4.80
C HIS A 252 -0.38 3.68 4.65
N GLY A 253 0.65 3.95 5.42
CA GLY A 253 1.88 3.20 5.41
C GLY A 253 2.99 3.87 6.19
N SER A 254 4.20 3.37 6.06
CA SER A 254 5.33 3.81 6.85
C SER A 254 6.66 3.64 6.15
N ILE A 255 7.69 4.27 6.70
CA ILE A 255 9.06 4.07 6.26
C ILE A 255 9.76 2.98 7.08
N CYS A 256 10.62 2.22 6.41
CA CYS A 256 11.43 1.20 7.07
C CYS A 256 12.83 1.13 6.44
N ARG A 257 13.84 0.99 7.28
CA ARG A 257 15.19 0.68 6.82
C ARG A 257 15.40 -0.82 6.82
N ILE A 258 15.66 -1.38 5.65
CA ILE A 258 16.03 -2.79 5.49
C ILE A 258 17.47 -2.82 5.02
N LYS A 259 18.39 -3.27 5.88
CA LYS A 259 19.85 -3.14 5.69
C LYS A 259 20.25 -1.67 5.48
N ASP A 260 20.79 -1.35 4.32
CA ASP A 260 21.29 0.00 4.00
C ASP A 260 20.31 0.82 3.16
N GLN A 261 19.14 0.26 2.81
CA GLN A 261 18.14 0.90 1.98
C GLN A 261 16.90 1.29 2.78
N TRP A 262 16.42 2.51 2.63
CA TRP A 262 15.14 2.96 3.13
C TRP A 262 14.02 2.70 2.10
N TYR A 263 12.85 2.35 2.60
CA TYR A 263 11.65 2.11 1.81
C TYR A 263 10.47 2.85 2.40
N ILE A 264 9.54 3.29 1.54
CA ILE A 264 8.18 3.66 1.91
C ILE A 264 7.25 2.51 1.57
N PHE A 265 6.54 1.99 2.55
CA PHE A 265 5.44 1.07 2.36
C PHE A 265 4.16 1.88 2.32
N TYR A 266 3.29 1.57 1.39
CA TYR A 266 2.03 2.26 1.17
C TYR A 266 1.03 1.31 0.53
N HIS A 267 -0.18 1.74 0.23
CA HIS A 267 -1.12 0.89 -0.49
C HIS A 267 -1.74 1.60 -1.69
N ARG A 268 -2.33 0.84 -2.58
CA ARG A 268 -3.15 1.33 -3.67
C ARG A 268 -4.41 0.49 -3.80
N MET A 269 -5.45 1.11 -4.33
CA MET A 269 -6.77 0.50 -4.44
C MET A 269 -6.89 -0.37 -5.66
N THR A 270 -7.80 -1.32 -5.58
CA THR A 270 -8.18 -2.22 -6.66
C THR A 270 -9.69 -2.40 -6.69
N ASN A 271 -10.21 -3.17 -7.65
CA ASN A 271 -11.64 -3.47 -7.78
C ASN A 271 -12.56 -2.23 -7.84
N ASN A 272 -12.02 -1.09 -8.29
CA ASN A 272 -12.74 0.19 -8.35
C ASN A 272 -13.36 0.62 -7.00
N THR A 273 -12.77 0.24 -5.90
CA THR A 273 -13.20 0.59 -4.55
C THR A 273 -12.02 0.92 -3.64
N ILE A 274 -12.22 1.87 -2.73
CA ILE A 274 -11.24 2.21 -1.69
C ILE A 274 -11.17 1.16 -0.58
N MET A 275 -12.02 0.15 -0.62
CA MET A 275 -12.14 -0.89 0.41
C MET A 275 -11.51 -2.20 -0.02
N SER A 276 -10.67 -2.19 -1.07
CA SER A 276 -9.97 -3.35 -1.61
C SER A 276 -8.56 -2.92 -2.00
N ARG A 277 -7.65 -2.91 -1.01
CA ARG A 277 -6.35 -2.25 -1.10
C ARG A 277 -5.21 -3.27 -1.03
N ARG A 278 -4.13 -3.00 -1.76
CA ARG A 278 -2.94 -3.87 -1.81
C ARG A 278 -1.68 -3.10 -1.47
N GLY A 279 -0.83 -3.71 -0.65
CA GLY A 279 0.45 -3.15 -0.24
C GLY A 279 1.42 -2.97 -1.40
N CYS A 280 2.03 -1.79 -1.46
CA CYS A 280 3.07 -1.39 -2.39
C CYS A 280 4.28 -0.87 -1.63
N VAL A 281 5.41 -0.81 -2.30
CA VAL A 281 6.68 -0.33 -1.71
C VAL A 281 7.52 0.37 -2.76
N GLU A 282 8.18 1.47 -2.36
CA GLU A 282 9.18 2.14 -3.18
C GLU A 282 10.45 2.38 -2.37
N LYS A 283 11.59 2.42 -3.05
CA LYS A 283 12.85 2.87 -2.46
C LYS A 283 12.80 4.36 -2.24
N ILE A 284 13.26 4.81 -1.08
CA ILE A 284 13.40 6.24 -0.75
C ILE A 284 14.83 6.52 -0.29
N GLU A 285 15.20 7.78 -0.31
CA GLU A 285 16.40 8.30 0.32
C GLU A 285 16.03 9.25 1.46
N ILE A 286 16.85 9.25 2.48
CA ILE A 286 16.80 10.28 3.53
C ILE A 286 18.11 11.06 3.40
N LEU A 287 17.99 12.32 2.98
CA LEU A 287 19.13 13.18 2.74
C LEU A 287 19.84 13.57 4.05
N PRO A 288 21.09 14.03 4.02
CA PRO A 288 21.82 14.39 5.22
C PRO A 288 21.17 15.46 6.09
N ASP A 289 20.29 16.28 5.54
CA ASP A 289 19.50 17.29 6.26
C ASP A 289 18.17 16.73 6.81
N GLY A 290 17.92 15.42 6.64
CA GLY A 290 16.70 14.74 7.09
C GLY A 290 15.53 14.85 6.10
N THR A 291 15.71 15.47 4.94
CA THR A 291 14.67 15.56 3.91
C THR A 291 14.45 14.21 3.23
N ILE A 292 13.18 13.85 3.01
CA ILE A 292 12.78 12.71 2.19
C ILE A 292 12.20 13.27 0.89
N PRO A 293 12.91 13.15 -0.25
CA PRO A 293 12.35 13.52 -1.55
C PRO A 293 11.13 12.67 -1.91
N GLU A 294 10.16 13.29 -2.56
CA GLU A 294 9.00 12.56 -3.09
C GLU A 294 9.42 11.55 -4.15
N VAL A 295 8.86 10.35 -4.06
CA VAL A 295 9.06 9.28 -5.04
C VAL A 295 7.79 8.97 -5.80
N GLU A 296 7.94 8.54 -7.03
CA GLU A 296 6.80 8.13 -7.85
C GLU A 296 6.34 6.71 -7.54
N MET A 297 5.07 6.45 -7.71
CA MET A 297 4.51 5.10 -7.69
C MET A 297 4.96 4.33 -8.93
N THR A 298 5.55 3.14 -8.73
CA THR A 298 6.07 2.30 -9.81
C THR A 298 5.50 0.88 -9.78
N SER A 299 5.81 0.11 -10.81
CA SER A 299 5.56 -1.33 -10.84
C SER A 299 6.70 -2.15 -10.21
N LEU A 300 7.75 -1.51 -9.69
CA LEU A 300 9.01 -2.18 -9.32
C LEU A 300 8.94 -2.95 -8.00
N GLY A 301 8.33 -2.36 -6.98
CA GLY A 301 8.42 -2.94 -5.64
C GLY A 301 9.86 -3.01 -5.15
N PHE A 302 10.34 -4.20 -4.83
CA PHE A 302 11.72 -4.42 -4.40
C PHE A 302 12.72 -4.63 -5.55
N GLN A 303 12.27 -4.62 -6.80
CA GLN A 303 13.12 -4.87 -7.97
C GLN A 303 13.79 -3.57 -8.47
N GLU A 304 14.95 -3.72 -9.11
CA GLU A 304 15.62 -2.61 -9.79
C GLU A 304 14.96 -2.27 -11.13
N SER A 305 14.49 -3.32 -11.82
CA SER A 305 13.77 -3.23 -13.09
C SER A 305 12.94 -4.49 -13.34
N LEU A 306 11.91 -4.38 -14.16
CA LEU A 306 11.15 -5.51 -14.69
C LEU A 306 11.87 -6.08 -15.91
N ASN A 307 11.73 -7.39 -16.11
CA ASN A 307 12.23 -8.05 -17.32
C ASN A 307 11.15 -7.99 -18.42
N PRO A 308 11.38 -7.27 -19.54
CA PRO A 308 10.39 -7.14 -20.59
C PRO A 308 10.13 -8.45 -21.35
N TYR A 309 11.04 -9.41 -21.23
CA TYR A 309 10.99 -10.70 -21.94
C TYR A 309 10.29 -11.79 -21.13
N GLU A 310 9.83 -11.48 -19.93
CA GLU A 310 8.95 -12.30 -19.12
C GLU A 310 7.50 -11.82 -19.24
N ILE A 311 6.55 -12.67 -18.86
CA ILE A 311 5.14 -12.27 -18.84
C ILE A 311 4.93 -11.26 -17.72
N THR A 312 4.45 -10.09 -18.09
CA THR A 312 4.05 -9.04 -17.17
C THR A 312 2.52 -9.07 -17.00
N PRO A 313 2.01 -9.41 -15.81
CA PRO A 313 0.58 -9.33 -15.51
C PRO A 313 0.08 -7.89 -15.62
N ALA A 314 -1.09 -7.69 -16.21
CA ALA A 314 -1.66 -6.35 -16.41
C ALA A 314 -1.93 -5.61 -15.09
N GLU A 315 -2.15 -6.33 -14.01
CA GLU A 315 -2.41 -5.80 -12.67
C GLU A 315 -1.20 -5.10 -12.02
N LEU A 316 0.01 -5.24 -12.59
CA LEU A 316 1.19 -4.48 -12.17
C LEU A 316 1.17 -3.01 -12.66
N ALA A 317 0.15 -2.61 -13.41
CA ALA A 317 0.00 -1.23 -13.86
C ALA A 317 0.07 -0.27 -12.66
N CYS A 318 0.97 0.71 -12.74
CA CYS A 318 1.14 1.75 -11.74
C CYS A 318 0.53 3.10 -12.17
N TYR A 319 -0.03 3.16 -13.39
CA TYR A 319 -0.68 4.34 -13.95
C TYR A 319 -1.90 3.89 -14.74
N LEU A 320 -3.09 4.34 -14.36
CA LEU A 320 -4.35 4.01 -14.99
C LEU A 320 -5.19 5.28 -15.14
N THR A 321 -5.71 5.53 -16.35
CA THR A 321 -6.56 6.69 -16.62
C THR A 321 -7.83 6.30 -17.34
N GLY A 322 -8.79 7.24 -17.46
CA GLY A 322 -10.03 7.01 -18.19
C GLY A 322 -11.02 6.09 -17.47
N GLY A 323 -10.80 5.83 -16.18
CA GLY A 323 -11.69 5.00 -15.38
C GLY A 323 -11.45 3.50 -15.51
N CYS A 324 -10.36 3.06 -16.16
CA CYS A 324 -9.96 1.65 -16.11
C CYS A 324 -9.37 1.29 -14.75
N PHE A 325 -9.53 0.06 -14.32
CA PHE A 325 -9.11 -0.42 -13.01
C PHE A 325 -8.74 -1.91 -13.03
N VAL A 326 -7.99 -2.34 -12.03
CA VAL A 326 -7.67 -3.75 -11.81
C VAL A 326 -8.85 -4.44 -11.15
N THR A 327 -9.30 -5.58 -11.67
CA THR A 327 -10.33 -6.41 -11.05
C THR A 327 -9.94 -7.87 -11.04
N GLU A 328 -10.58 -8.64 -10.17
CA GLU A 328 -10.47 -10.08 -10.17
C GLU A 328 -11.43 -10.71 -11.19
N ASN A 329 -10.93 -11.65 -11.97
CA ASN A 329 -11.77 -12.49 -12.82
C ASN A 329 -12.24 -13.74 -12.06
N ASP A 330 -11.36 -14.23 -11.19
CA ASP A 330 -11.53 -15.38 -10.31
C ASP A 330 -10.41 -15.28 -9.22
N PRO A 331 -10.35 -16.18 -8.22
CA PRO A 331 -9.35 -16.11 -7.16
C PRO A 331 -7.88 -16.11 -7.62
N PHE A 332 -7.61 -16.52 -8.87
CA PHE A 332 -6.25 -16.70 -9.38
C PHE A 332 -5.85 -15.72 -10.48
N THR A 333 -6.82 -15.08 -11.14
CA THR A 333 -6.55 -14.22 -12.29
C THR A 333 -7.13 -12.83 -12.12
N ARG A 334 -6.37 -11.84 -12.57
CA ARG A 334 -6.74 -10.42 -12.57
C ARG A 334 -6.65 -9.88 -13.98
N SER A 335 -7.32 -8.78 -14.21
CA SER A 335 -7.23 -8.03 -15.46
C SER A 335 -7.43 -6.55 -15.20
N VAL A 336 -6.90 -5.72 -16.07
CA VAL A 336 -7.37 -4.33 -16.17
C VAL A 336 -8.62 -4.35 -17.04
N VAL A 337 -9.71 -3.80 -16.50
CA VAL A 337 -11.04 -3.76 -17.14
C VAL A 337 -11.53 -2.33 -17.28
N ASN A 338 -12.72 -2.18 -17.87
CA ASN A 338 -13.29 -0.88 -18.20
C ASN A 338 -12.35 -0.03 -19.08
N ILE A 339 -11.59 -0.69 -19.94
CA ILE A 339 -10.70 -0.03 -20.90
C ILE A 339 -11.54 0.52 -22.03
N THR A 340 -11.75 1.83 -22.04
CA THR A 340 -12.50 2.58 -23.07
C THR A 340 -11.54 3.34 -23.98
N HIS A 341 -12.08 4.08 -24.95
CA HIS A 341 -11.29 4.96 -25.79
C HIS A 341 -10.49 5.97 -24.96
N ASP A 342 -9.21 6.16 -25.28
CA ASP A 342 -8.23 7.02 -24.62
C ASP A 342 -7.82 6.59 -23.20
N CYS A 343 -8.25 5.43 -22.68
CA CYS A 343 -7.65 4.88 -21.46
C CYS A 343 -6.17 4.62 -21.68
N VAL A 344 -5.38 4.93 -20.65
CA VAL A 344 -3.93 4.68 -20.63
C VAL A 344 -3.57 3.81 -19.45
N LEU A 345 -2.75 2.78 -19.73
CA LEU A 345 -2.16 1.88 -18.74
C LEU A 345 -0.65 2.07 -18.80
N GLY A 346 -0.01 2.31 -17.65
CA GLY A 346 1.44 2.51 -17.57
C GLY A 346 2.12 1.54 -16.61
N TYR A 347 3.31 1.11 -17.01
CA TYR A 347 4.17 0.18 -16.28
C TYR A 347 5.57 0.76 -16.20
N LYS A 348 6.18 0.81 -15.03
CA LYS A 348 7.47 1.47 -14.77
C LYS A 348 8.33 0.58 -13.87
N TYR A 349 9.54 0.24 -14.20
CA TYR A 349 10.35 0.42 -15.41
C TYR A 349 10.88 -0.93 -15.86
N PHE A 350 11.09 -1.10 -17.16
CA PHE A 350 11.69 -2.29 -17.76
C PHE A 350 13.14 -2.02 -18.16
N ASP A 351 14.01 -3.02 -18.02
CA ASP A 351 15.35 -2.98 -18.59
C ASP A 351 15.39 -3.88 -19.83
N PHE A 352 15.51 -3.26 -21.01
CA PHE A 352 15.60 -3.94 -22.29
C PHE A 352 17.00 -4.45 -22.62
N GLY A 353 18.00 -4.16 -21.78
CA GLY A 353 19.40 -4.51 -21.96
C GLY A 353 20.17 -3.49 -22.81
N GLU A 354 21.45 -3.77 -23.00
CA GLU A 354 22.36 -2.83 -23.68
C GLU A 354 22.46 -3.05 -25.19
N ASP A 355 22.15 -4.25 -25.66
CA ASP A 355 22.36 -4.63 -27.06
C ASP A 355 21.14 -5.33 -27.65
N PHE A 356 20.74 -4.88 -28.83
CA PHE A 356 19.68 -5.48 -29.62
C PHE A 356 20.06 -5.53 -31.11
N SER A 357 20.27 -6.71 -31.64
CA SER A 357 20.73 -6.91 -33.04
C SER A 357 19.65 -6.62 -34.08
N SER A 358 18.38 -6.69 -33.74
CA SER A 358 17.24 -6.40 -34.63
C SER A 358 16.76 -4.95 -34.50
N LYS A 359 16.16 -4.42 -35.57
CA LYS A 359 15.49 -3.12 -35.54
C LYS A 359 14.08 -3.17 -34.92
N THR A 360 13.50 -4.36 -34.84
CA THR A 360 12.18 -4.62 -34.31
C THR A 360 12.21 -5.75 -33.30
N MET A 361 11.26 -5.73 -32.40
CA MET A 361 10.93 -6.82 -31.50
C MET A 361 9.42 -7.07 -31.57
N GLN A 362 8.95 -8.22 -31.12
CA GLN A 362 7.53 -8.54 -31.12
C GLN A 362 6.94 -8.22 -29.76
N LEU A 363 5.83 -7.50 -29.74
CA LEU A 363 4.98 -7.32 -28.57
C LEU A 363 3.77 -8.26 -28.65
N LEU A 364 3.45 -8.92 -27.54
CA LEU A 364 2.30 -9.80 -27.39
C LEU A 364 1.40 -9.27 -26.29
N LEU A 365 0.12 -9.09 -26.57
CA LEU A 365 -0.91 -8.68 -25.61
C LEU A 365 -1.95 -9.79 -25.49
N ARG A 366 -2.22 -10.26 -24.27
CA ARG A 366 -3.35 -11.17 -23.98
C ARG A 366 -4.54 -10.36 -23.51
N VAL A 367 -5.65 -10.49 -24.24
CA VAL A 367 -6.88 -9.76 -23.94
C VAL A 367 -8.11 -10.67 -23.97
N LYS A 368 -9.16 -10.26 -23.24
CA LYS A 368 -10.52 -10.76 -23.41
C LYS A 368 -11.31 -9.74 -24.24
N GLY A 369 -11.68 -10.11 -25.45
CA GLY A 369 -12.38 -9.24 -26.39
C GLY A 369 -13.80 -8.87 -25.92
N ARG A 370 -14.30 -7.73 -26.40
CA ARG A 370 -15.66 -7.24 -26.13
C ARG A 370 -16.46 -7.03 -27.40
N GLY A 371 -16.04 -7.67 -28.47
CA GLY A 371 -16.72 -7.54 -29.79
C GLY A 371 -16.52 -6.17 -30.45
N ILE A 372 -15.47 -5.46 -30.14
CA ILE A 372 -15.14 -4.14 -30.70
C ILE A 372 -13.70 -4.19 -31.24
N TYR A 373 -13.51 -3.82 -32.50
CA TYR A 373 -12.16 -3.60 -33.03
C TYR A 373 -11.52 -2.38 -32.38
N SER A 374 -10.28 -2.53 -31.97
CA SER A 374 -9.52 -1.49 -31.29
C SER A 374 -8.04 -1.55 -31.63
N LYS A 375 -7.33 -0.52 -31.26
CA LYS A 375 -5.87 -0.43 -31.35
C LYS A 375 -5.30 -0.14 -29.96
N VAL A 376 -4.10 -0.63 -29.75
CA VAL A 376 -3.29 -0.30 -28.56
C VAL A 376 -2.02 0.38 -29.08
N HIS A 377 -1.92 1.68 -28.82
CA HIS A 377 -0.73 2.47 -29.10
C HIS A 377 0.27 2.30 -27.97
N VAL A 378 1.52 2.05 -28.31
CA VAL A 378 2.60 1.79 -27.36
C VAL A 378 3.53 2.97 -27.29
N HIS A 379 3.55 3.65 -26.15
CA HIS A 379 4.34 4.84 -25.88
C HIS A 379 5.44 4.56 -24.87
N LEU A 380 6.54 5.32 -24.93
CA LEU A 380 7.67 5.20 -24.01
C LEU A 380 7.75 6.40 -23.07
N ASP A 381 8.12 6.14 -21.84
CA ASP A 381 8.55 7.07 -20.79
C ASP A 381 7.49 8.09 -20.34
N ALA A 382 6.45 8.30 -21.14
CA ALA A 382 5.30 9.14 -20.81
C ALA A 382 4.03 8.65 -21.52
N PRO A 383 2.82 8.97 -21.01
CA PRO A 383 1.55 8.62 -21.66
C PRO A 383 1.42 9.11 -23.11
N ASP A 384 2.06 10.22 -23.43
CA ASP A 384 2.14 10.87 -24.75
C ASP A 384 3.58 10.91 -25.32
N GLY A 385 4.45 10.06 -24.79
CA GLY A 385 5.82 9.90 -25.23
C GLY A 385 5.96 9.30 -26.63
N PRO A 386 7.17 9.03 -27.12
CA PRO A 386 7.38 8.46 -28.44
C PRO A 386 6.59 7.17 -28.63
N GLU A 387 5.84 7.08 -29.73
CA GLU A 387 5.13 5.86 -30.14
C GLU A 387 6.11 4.90 -30.80
N ILE A 388 6.20 3.67 -30.31
CA ILE A 388 7.09 2.63 -30.81
C ILE A 388 6.38 1.57 -31.64
N GLY A 389 5.06 1.59 -31.67
CA GLY A 389 4.23 0.67 -32.45
C GLY A 389 2.77 0.65 -32.05
N VAL A 390 1.99 -0.08 -32.80
CA VAL A 390 0.55 -0.23 -32.60
C VAL A 390 0.18 -1.69 -32.73
N VAL A 391 -0.67 -2.19 -31.82
CA VAL A 391 -1.24 -3.54 -31.86
C VAL A 391 -2.71 -3.46 -32.23
N ASP A 392 -3.11 -4.09 -33.32
CA ASP A 392 -4.53 -4.25 -33.68
C ASP A 392 -5.16 -5.34 -32.81
N VAL A 393 -6.25 -5.01 -32.11
CA VAL A 393 -7.00 -5.92 -31.26
C VAL A 393 -8.33 -6.23 -31.91
N GLY A 394 -8.58 -7.52 -32.13
CA GLY A 394 -9.80 -8.03 -32.75
C GLY A 394 -10.97 -8.21 -31.78
N LEU A 395 -12.03 -8.85 -32.25
CA LEU A 395 -13.31 -8.98 -31.55
C LEU A 395 -13.28 -10.01 -30.40
N ALA A 396 -12.42 -11.03 -30.51
CA ALA A 396 -12.44 -12.22 -29.69
C ALA A 396 -11.33 -12.19 -28.59
N ASP A 397 -11.46 -13.09 -27.65
CA ASP A 397 -10.37 -13.41 -26.72
C ASP A 397 -9.16 -13.94 -27.48
N GLY A 398 -7.97 -13.54 -27.08
CA GLY A 398 -6.76 -14.04 -27.74
C GLY A 398 -5.48 -13.33 -27.34
N VAL A 399 -4.41 -13.75 -28.01
CA VAL A 399 -3.11 -13.08 -27.97
C VAL A 399 -2.94 -12.34 -29.30
N TYR A 400 -2.82 -11.02 -29.20
CA TYR A 400 -2.60 -10.14 -30.33
C TYR A 400 -1.15 -9.71 -30.37
N THR A 401 -0.56 -9.67 -31.53
CA THR A 401 0.86 -9.42 -31.71
C THR A 401 1.13 -8.34 -32.74
N SER A 402 2.18 -7.57 -32.54
CA SER A 402 2.70 -6.63 -33.51
C SER A 402 4.21 -6.48 -33.37
N ASP A 403 4.85 -6.16 -34.47
CA ASP A 403 6.22 -5.71 -34.47
C ASP A 403 6.28 -4.27 -33.98
N VAL A 404 7.13 -4.03 -32.99
CA VAL A 404 7.38 -2.69 -32.43
C VAL A 404 8.88 -2.37 -32.54
N GLN A 405 9.23 -1.10 -32.42
CA GLN A 405 10.64 -0.70 -32.42
C GLN A 405 11.43 -1.42 -31.32
N ALA A 406 12.60 -1.93 -31.65
CA ALA A 406 13.51 -2.50 -30.67
C ALA A 406 14.05 -1.42 -29.72
N LEU A 407 14.16 -1.77 -28.44
CA LEU A 407 14.59 -0.89 -27.36
C LEU A 407 15.84 -1.40 -26.69
N THR A 408 16.61 -0.48 -26.13
CA THR A 408 17.72 -0.76 -25.22
C THR A 408 17.64 0.16 -24.02
N GLY A 409 18.19 -0.26 -22.88
CA GLY A 409 18.18 0.53 -21.66
C GLY A 409 16.87 0.45 -20.89
N ARG A 410 16.69 1.37 -19.95
CA ARG A 410 15.59 1.40 -19.00
C ARG A 410 14.48 2.33 -19.47
N HIS A 411 13.27 1.79 -19.64
CA HIS A 411 12.10 2.52 -20.12
C HIS A 411 10.83 2.19 -19.36
N ALA A 412 9.94 3.18 -19.22
CA ALA A 412 8.54 2.97 -18.89
C ALA A 412 7.75 2.67 -20.17
N VAL A 413 6.73 1.83 -20.06
CA VAL A 413 5.85 1.45 -21.18
C VAL A 413 4.43 1.86 -20.87
N PHE A 414 3.79 2.56 -21.81
CA PHE A 414 2.42 3.00 -21.72
C PHE A 414 1.60 2.46 -22.89
N PHE A 415 0.42 1.94 -22.58
CA PHE A 415 -0.54 1.46 -23.59
C PHE A 415 -1.75 2.40 -23.59
N ARG A 416 -2.01 3.04 -24.73
CA ARG A 416 -3.20 3.84 -24.94
C ARG A 416 -4.18 3.10 -25.84
N ALA A 417 -5.41 2.91 -25.38
CA ALA A 417 -6.45 2.23 -26.10
C ALA A 417 -7.19 3.19 -27.05
N GLU A 418 -7.39 2.77 -28.31
CA GLU A 418 -8.17 3.48 -29.30
C GLU A 418 -9.31 2.59 -29.82
N SER A 419 -10.54 3.08 -29.78
CA SER A 419 -11.65 2.45 -30.49
C SER A 419 -11.57 2.74 -31.99
N THR A 420 -11.55 1.70 -32.80
CA THR A 420 -11.68 1.83 -34.26
C THR A 420 -13.08 1.53 -34.74
N ALA A 421 -14.03 1.37 -33.81
CA ALA A 421 -15.45 1.26 -34.14
C ALA A 421 -15.91 2.55 -34.81
N GLY A 422 -15.74 2.58 -36.10
CA GLY A 422 -16.21 3.62 -36.96
C GLY A 422 -17.63 3.30 -37.47
N GLY A 423 -18.11 4.15 -38.28
CA GLY A 423 -19.37 3.95 -38.95
C GLY A 423 -20.32 5.12 -38.76
N TRP A 424 -21.60 4.87 -38.96
CA TRP A 424 -22.62 5.89 -38.98
C TRP A 424 -22.94 6.52 -37.64
N PHE A 425 -22.53 5.83 -36.50
CA PHE A 425 -22.84 6.25 -35.14
C PHE A 425 -21.67 5.97 -34.19
N PRO A 426 -20.51 6.62 -34.34
CA PRO A 426 -19.35 6.40 -33.49
C PRO A 426 -19.64 6.69 -32.00
N GLU A 427 -20.57 7.61 -31.71
CA GLU A 427 -20.97 7.92 -30.33
C GLU A 427 -21.67 6.75 -29.63
N MET A 428 -22.20 5.77 -30.35
CA MET A 428 -22.77 4.56 -29.75
C MET A 428 -21.73 3.66 -29.10
N PHE A 429 -20.47 3.83 -29.44
CA PHE A 429 -19.34 3.08 -28.91
C PHE A 429 -18.52 3.86 -27.89
N ALA A 430 -18.81 5.16 -27.76
CA ALA A 430 -18.18 5.98 -26.75
C ALA A 430 -18.47 5.43 -25.33
N GLY A 431 -17.43 5.25 -24.53
CA GLY A 431 -17.54 4.71 -23.17
C GLY A 431 -17.79 3.20 -23.07
N ARG A 432 -17.84 2.45 -24.20
CA ARG A 432 -17.89 0.99 -24.14
C ARG A 432 -16.51 0.41 -23.88
N GLU A 433 -16.47 -0.63 -23.05
CA GLU A 433 -15.24 -1.42 -22.84
C GLU A 433 -14.82 -2.08 -24.15
N LEU A 434 -13.56 -1.85 -24.54
CA LEU A 434 -12.98 -2.37 -25.78
C LEU A 434 -12.50 -3.81 -25.61
N PHE A 435 -11.81 -4.05 -24.50
CA PHE A 435 -11.29 -5.36 -24.08
C PHE A 435 -10.93 -5.31 -22.58
N ALA A 436 -10.78 -6.47 -21.95
CA ALA A 436 -10.07 -6.60 -20.69
C ALA A 436 -8.63 -7.05 -20.96
N PHE A 437 -7.66 -6.46 -20.28
CA PHE A 437 -6.24 -6.69 -20.50
C PHE A 437 -5.68 -7.56 -19.38
N SER A 438 -5.07 -8.70 -19.74
CA SER A 438 -4.63 -9.71 -18.77
C SER A 438 -3.12 -9.73 -18.56
N GLU A 439 -2.33 -9.66 -19.65
CA GLU A 439 -0.87 -9.73 -19.58
C GLU A 439 -0.21 -9.31 -20.90
N PHE A 440 1.08 -9.02 -20.84
CA PHE A 440 1.90 -8.77 -22.03
C PHE A 440 3.33 -9.26 -21.88
N THR A 441 4.04 -9.37 -23.00
CA THR A 441 5.47 -9.64 -23.04
C THR A 441 6.08 -9.19 -24.35
N PHE A 442 7.35 -8.85 -24.33
CA PHE A 442 8.13 -8.61 -25.53
C PHE A 442 8.96 -9.85 -25.89
N ARG A 443 9.28 -10.02 -27.16
CA ARG A 443 10.16 -11.08 -27.66
C ARG A 443 11.20 -10.50 -28.59
N LYS A 444 12.44 -10.89 -28.38
CA LYS A 444 13.53 -10.67 -29.35
C LYS A 444 13.28 -11.53 -30.58
N MET A 445 13.44 -10.94 -31.77
CA MET A 445 13.33 -11.65 -33.05
C MET A 445 14.69 -11.99 -33.63
#